data_76fc1ac4eebec8947e5cb46595d29d32
#
_entry.id   76fc1ac4eebec8947e5cb46595d29d32
#
_cell.length_a   1.000
_cell.length_b   1.000
_cell.length_c   1.000
_cell.angle_alpha   90.00
_cell.angle_beta   90.00
_cell.angle_gamma   90.00
#
_symmetry.space_group_name_H-M   'P 1'
#
loop_
_entity.id
_entity.type
_entity.pdbx_description
1 polymer ?
#
loop_
_entity_poly.entity_id
_entity_poly.type
_entity_poly.pdbx_seq_one_letter_code
_entity_poly.pdbx_strand_id
1 'polypeptide(L)'
;MNKTTRNIVTAAVIGALYAVLTMVLAPISYGPVQCRISEVLCILPFFMPGTTWGLFFGCAIANIASSAGLPDIIFGSLATLIACLCISWCGKHNKKALACLMPVIWNGLIVGAMLTVVVAGLNPIKNFGAFAV
;
A
#
# COMPACT_ATOMS: atom_id res chain seq x y z
N MET A 1 24.39 17.62 -4.64
CA MET A 1 23.47 16.56 -5.12
C MET A 1 22.26 17.22 -5.79
N ASN A 2 21.95 16.81 -7.00
CA ASN A 2 20.82 17.37 -7.75
C ASN A 2 19.48 17.03 -7.10
N LYS A 3 18.46 17.88 -7.31
CA LYS A 3 17.10 17.61 -6.78
C LYS A 3 16.57 16.24 -7.21
N THR A 4 16.77 15.86 -8.46
CA THR A 4 16.36 14.56 -9.00
C THR A 4 17.03 13.41 -8.28
N THR A 5 18.36 13.45 -8.10
CA THR A 5 19.11 12.42 -7.37
C THR A 5 18.65 12.31 -5.93
N ARG A 6 18.44 13.45 -5.25
CA ARG A 6 17.94 13.48 -3.88
C ARG A 6 16.55 12.84 -3.78
N ASN A 7 15.65 13.13 -4.71
CA ASN A 7 14.32 12.54 -4.74
C ASN A 7 14.36 11.04 -4.96
N ILE A 8 15.22 10.56 -5.85
CA ILE A 8 15.39 9.12 -6.12
C ILE A 8 15.93 8.41 -4.87
N VAL A 9 16.96 8.97 -4.23
CA VAL A 9 17.55 8.40 -3.00
C VAL A 9 16.52 8.38 -1.87
N THR A 10 15.78 9.45 -1.67
CA THR A 10 14.73 9.53 -0.66
C THR A 10 13.63 8.49 -0.92
N ALA A 11 13.17 8.37 -2.17
CA ALA A 11 12.18 7.37 -2.55
C ALA A 11 12.69 5.94 -2.32
N ALA A 12 13.95 5.66 -2.65
CA ALA A 12 14.56 4.35 -2.43
C ALA A 12 14.66 3.99 -0.94
N VAL A 13 15.08 4.95 -0.09
CA VAL A 13 15.16 4.76 1.37
C VAL A 13 13.78 4.51 1.97
N ILE A 14 12.78 5.27 1.57
CA ILE A 14 11.40 5.11 2.05
C ILE A 14 10.82 3.77 1.59
N GLY A 15 11.06 3.37 0.34
CA GLY A 15 10.63 2.07 -0.17
C GLY A 15 11.28 0.91 0.57
N ALA A 16 12.58 1.01 0.86
CA ALA A 16 13.30 0.02 1.66
C ALA A 16 12.75 -0.05 3.08
N LEU A 17 12.47 1.09 3.70
CA LEU A 17 11.88 1.16 5.04
C LEU A 17 10.48 0.53 5.07
N TYR A 18 9.66 0.81 4.06
CA TYR A 18 8.34 0.19 3.91
C TYR A 18 8.45 -1.34 3.83
N ALA A 19 9.33 -1.84 2.97
CA ALA A 19 9.53 -3.28 2.80
C ALA A 19 10.01 -3.95 4.09
N VAL A 20 11.00 -3.36 4.76
CA VAL A 20 11.54 -3.88 6.03
C VAL A 20 10.48 -3.90 7.12
N LEU A 21 9.73 -2.81 7.30
CA LEU A 21 8.65 -2.76 8.28
C LEU A 21 7.58 -3.82 8.01
N THR A 22 7.19 -3.99 6.76
CA THR A 22 6.19 -5.00 6.39
C THR A 22 6.70 -6.41 6.66
N MET A 23 7.97 -6.69 6.36
CA MET A 23 8.57 -8.01 6.59
C MET A 23 8.81 -8.31 8.07
N VAL A 24 9.29 -7.34 8.84
CA VAL A 24 9.51 -7.50 10.30
C VAL A 24 8.19 -7.74 11.02
N LEU A 25 7.12 -7.09 10.57
CA LEU A 25 5.78 -7.24 11.12
C LEU A 25 4.95 -8.26 10.33
N ALA A 26 5.59 -9.19 9.65
CA ALA A 26 4.94 -10.17 8.79
C ALA A 26 3.74 -10.90 9.43
N PRO A 27 3.78 -11.36 10.70
CA PRO A 27 2.64 -12.03 11.32
C PRO A 27 1.39 -11.16 11.38
N ILE A 28 1.55 -9.84 11.46
CA ILE A 28 0.45 -8.86 11.50
C ILE A 28 0.10 -8.41 10.09
N SER A 29 1.11 -8.21 9.24
CA SER A 29 0.94 -7.65 7.88
C SER A 29 0.27 -8.63 6.92
N TYR A 30 0.49 -9.93 7.08
CA TYR A 30 0.01 -10.97 6.17
C TYR A 30 -1.03 -11.89 6.80
N GLY A 31 -1.60 -11.51 7.94
CA GLY A 31 -2.66 -12.26 8.60
C GLY A 31 -4.02 -12.16 7.89
N PRO A 32 -5.06 -12.83 8.42
CA PRO A 32 -6.42 -12.76 7.87
C PRO A 32 -6.96 -11.31 7.82
N VAL A 33 -6.59 -10.50 8.79
CA VAL A 33 -6.79 -9.06 8.79
C VAL A 33 -5.45 -8.43 8.45
N GLN A 34 -5.29 -7.99 7.20
CA GLN A 34 -4.03 -7.42 6.71
C GLN A 34 -3.82 -6.01 7.26
N CYS A 35 -3.34 -5.93 8.50
CA CYS A 35 -2.99 -4.65 9.12
C CYS A 35 -1.53 -4.32 8.82
N ARG A 36 -1.30 -3.53 7.78
CA ARG A 36 0.05 -3.13 7.36
C ARG A 36 0.42 -1.80 8.01
N ILE A 37 1.11 -1.85 9.13
CA ILE A 37 1.59 -0.64 9.83
C ILE A 37 2.47 0.22 8.90
N SER A 38 3.22 -0.41 7.99
CA SER A 38 4.03 0.29 6.99
C SER A 38 3.22 1.22 6.08
N GLU A 39 1.90 1.05 5.98
CA GLU A 39 1.05 1.96 5.21
C GLU A 39 0.94 3.35 5.80
N VAL A 40 1.34 3.55 7.05
CA VAL A 40 1.51 4.88 7.63
C VAL A 40 2.49 5.72 6.79
N LEU A 41 3.48 5.06 6.17
CA LEU A 41 4.41 5.72 5.25
C LEU A 41 3.74 6.23 3.97
N CYS A 42 2.56 5.71 3.61
CA CYS A 42 1.80 6.17 2.46
C CYS A 42 1.30 7.61 2.60
N ILE A 43 1.39 8.22 3.78
CA ILE A 43 1.11 9.64 3.95
C ILE A 43 2.24 10.53 3.39
N LEU A 44 3.43 10.01 3.21
CA LEU A 44 4.59 10.79 2.73
C LEU A 44 4.39 11.43 1.36
N PRO A 45 3.70 10.82 0.38
CA PRO A 45 3.39 11.48 -0.88
C PRO A 45 2.56 12.76 -0.74
N PHE A 46 1.88 12.95 0.38
CA PHE A 46 1.20 14.21 0.68
C PHE A 46 2.18 15.39 0.74
N PHE A 47 3.35 15.16 1.33
CA PHE A 47 4.40 16.16 1.48
C PHE A 47 5.44 16.08 0.37
N MET A 48 5.72 14.88 -0.10
CA MET A 48 6.79 14.58 -1.05
C MET A 48 6.28 13.63 -2.15
N PRO A 49 5.67 14.15 -3.23
CA PRO A 49 5.07 13.30 -4.28
C PRO A 49 6.02 12.28 -4.91
N GLY A 50 7.32 12.59 -4.95
CA GLY A 50 8.33 11.67 -5.50
C GLY A 50 8.47 10.34 -4.73
N THR A 51 7.98 10.27 -3.49
CA THR A 51 8.04 9.04 -2.69
C THR A 51 7.03 7.98 -3.14
N THR A 52 6.06 8.33 -3.97
CA THR A 52 5.05 7.41 -4.52
C THR A 52 5.69 6.19 -5.18
N TRP A 53 6.69 6.39 -6.01
CA TRP A 53 7.39 5.31 -6.70
C TRP A 53 8.17 4.43 -5.73
N GLY A 54 8.82 5.02 -4.73
CA GLY A 54 9.52 4.26 -3.69
C GLY A 54 8.56 3.35 -2.92
N LEU A 55 7.42 3.86 -2.52
CA LEU A 55 6.39 3.09 -1.81
C LEU A 55 5.81 1.98 -2.70
N PHE A 56 5.58 2.25 -3.97
CA PHE A 56 5.11 1.25 -4.94
C PHE A 56 6.08 0.07 -5.03
N PHE A 57 7.36 0.34 -5.27
CA PHE A 57 8.38 -0.71 -5.36
C PHE A 57 8.60 -1.40 -4.01
N GLY A 58 8.59 -0.65 -2.91
CA GLY A 58 8.71 -1.21 -1.57
C GLY A 58 7.57 -2.17 -1.25
N CYS A 59 6.34 -1.82 -1.62
CA CYS A 59 5.18 -2.68 -1.48
C CYS A 59 5.30 -3.94 -2.35
N ALA A 60 5.75 -3.81 -3.59
CA ALA A 60 5.96 -4.94 -4.49
C ALA A 60 6.97 -5.93 -3.91
N ILE A 61 8.10 -5.44 -3.40
CA ILE A 61 9.14 -6.26 -2.76
C ILE A 61 8.58 -6.95 -1.50
N ALA A 62 7.88 -6.21 -0.65
CA ALA A 62 7.28 -6.76 0.55
C ALA A 62 6.26 -7.87 0.24
N ASN A 63 5.47 -7.68 -0.80
CA ASN A 63 4.45 -8.64 -1.20
C ASN A 63 5.02 -9.94 -1.81
N ILE A 64 6.28 -9.97 -2.21
CA ILE A 64 6.96 -11.21 -2.61
C ILE A 64 6.97 -12.21 -1.44
N ALA A 65 7.07 -11.72 -0.20
CA ALA A 65 7.01 -12.53 1.00
C ALA A 65 5.59 -12.88 1.45
N SER A 66 4.56 -12.38 0.77
CA SER A 66 3.16 -12.63 1.12
C SER A 66 2.75 -14.07 0.80
N SER A 67 1.96 -14.65 1.68
CA SER A 67 1.37 -15.98 1.48
C SER A 67 0.32 -16.04 0.36
N ALA A 68 -0.22 -14.89 -0.04
CA ALA A 68 -1.21 -14.80 -1.12
C ALA A 68 -0.59 -14.88 -2.53
N GLY A 69 0.75 -14.77 -2.65
CA GLY A 69 1.48 -14.99 -3.90
C GLY A 69 1.35 -13.86 -4.93
N LEU A 70 1.38 -14.24 -6.22
CA LEU A 70 1.37 -13.29 -7.34
C LEU A 70 0.19 -12.31 -7.33
N PRO A 71 -1.07 -12.69 -7.05
CA PRO A 71 -2.17 -11.73 -6.99
C PRO A 71 -1.92 -10.60 -5.98
N ASP A 72 -1.34 -10.91 -4.83
CA ASP A 72 -1.05 -9.92 -3.80
C ASP A 72 0.06 -8.95 -4.25
N ILE A 73 1.07 -9.45 -4.96
CA ILE A 73 2.13 -8.61 -5.53
C ILE A 73 1.53 -7.58 -6.50
N ILE A 74 0.68 -8.04 -7.42
CA ILE A 74 0.11 -7.19 -8.46
C ILE A 74 -0.93 -6.23 -7.87
N PHE A 75 -1.96 -6.76 -7.22
CA PHE A 75 -3.10 -5.95 -6.74
C PHE A 75 -2.74 -5.11 -5.53
N GLY A 76 -1.94 -5.63 -4.60
CA GLY A 76 -1.46 -4.88 -3.45
C GLY A 76 -0.59 -3.69 -3.85
N SER A 77 0.32 -3.90 -4.80
CA SER A 77 1.19 -2.82 -5.31
C SER A 77 0.40 -1.77 -6.08
N LEU A 78 -0.58 -2.19 -6.90
CA LEU A 78 -1.47 -1.27 -7.61
C LEU A 78 -2.32 -0.47 -6.63
N ALA A 79 -2.86 -1.09 -5.60
CA ALA A 79 -3.63 -0.41 -4.57
C ALA A 79 -2.80 0.68 -3.87
N THR A 80 -1.58 0.34 -3.49
CA THR A 80 -0.64 1.29 -2.88
C THR A 80 -0.30 2.43 -3.84
N LEU A 81 -0.05 2.14 -5.11
CA LEU A 81 0.24 3.17 -6.12
C LEU A 81 -0.94 4.14 -6.28
N ILE A 82 -2.15 3.61 -6.45
CA ILE A 82 -3.36 4.44 -6.61
C ILE A 82 -3.59 5.27 -5.35
N ALA A 83 -3.48 4.67 -4.17
CA ALA A 83 -3.61 5.38 -2.91
C ALA A 83 -2.60 6.52 -2.78
N CYS A 84 -1.33 6.27 -3.09
CA CYS A 84 -0.28 7.28 -3.04
C CYS A 84 -0.49 8.41 -4.06
N LEU A 85 -0.97 8.10 -5.25
CA LEU A 85 -1.31 9.12 -6.25
C LEU A 85 -2.46 10.00 -5.77
N CYS A 86 -3.50 9.40 -5.18
CA CYS A 86 -4.62 10.13 -4.58
C CYS A 86 -4.16 11.01 -3.41
N ILE A 87 -3.28 10.49 -2.55
CA ILE A 87 -2.70 11.25 -1.44
C ILE A 87 -1.88 12.42 -1.94
N SER A 88 -1.07 12.23 -2.97
CA SER A 88 -0.30 13.29 -3.62
C SER A 88 -1.23 14.38 -4.18
N TRP A 89 -2.33 13.98 -4.81
CA TRP A 89 -3.36 14.92 -5.27
C TRP A 89 -4.00 15.68 -4.11
N CYS A 90 -4.35 14.97 -3.02
CA CYS A 90 -4.88 15.59 -1.80
C CYS A 90 -3.89 16.58 -1.19
N GLY A 91 -2.59 16.30 -1.29
CA GLY A 91 -1.52 17.20 -0.84
C GLY A 91 -1.54 18.54 -1.58
N LYS A 92 -1.78 18.52 -2.89
CA LYS A 92 -1.92 19.73 -3.71
C LYS A 92 -3.13 20.57 -3.30
N HIS A 93 -4.19 19.94 -2.79
CA HIS A 93 -5.43 20.59 -2.39
C HIS A 93 -5.57 20.76 -0.86
N ASN A 94 -4.54 20.46 -0.08
CA ASN A 94 -4.52 20.54 1.39
C ASN A 94 -5.66 19.75 2.11
N LYS A 95 -6.09 18.64 1.53
CA LYS A 95 -7.13 17.78 2.09
C LYS A 95 -6.54 16.68 2.96
N LYS A 96 -6.12 17.01 4.17
CA LYS A 96 -5.42 16.10 5.09
C LYS A 96 -6.26 14.90 5.51
N ALA A 97 -7.51 15.12 5.90
CA ALA A 97 -8.40 14.05 6.34
C ALA A 97 -8.66 13.03 5.23
N LEU A 98 -8.88 13.51 3.99
CA LEU A 98 -9.08 12.65 2.84
C LEU A 98 -7.81 11.86 2.50
N ALA A 99 -6.63 12.47 2.63
CA ALA A 99 -5.36 11.79 2.41
C ALA A 99 -5.15 10.60 3.35
N CYS A 100 -5.53 10.73 4.61
CA CYS A 100 -5.43 9.64 5.59
C CYS A 100 -6.39 8.48 5.29
N LEU A 101 -7.53 8.76 4.66
CA LEU A 101 -8.52 7.73 4.30
C LEU A 101 -8.18 6.98 3.01
N MET A 102 -7.40 7.58 2.13
CA MET A 102 -7.10 6.98 0.81
C MET A 102 -6.47 5.58 0.88
N PRO A 103 -5.44 5.32 1.71
CA PRO A 103 -4.89 3.97 1.80
C PRO A 103 -5.91 2.94 2.27
N VAL A 104 -6.72 3.32 3.26
CA VAL A 104 -7.77 2.43 3.80
C VAL A 104 -8.79 2.10 2.74
N ILE A 105 -9.27 3.11 2.00
CA ILE A 105 -10.29 2.93 0.96
C ILE A 105 -9.77 2.05 -0.17
N TRP A 106 -8.62 2.38 -0.75
CA TRP A 106 -8.10 1.67 -1.91
C TRP A 106 -7.60 0.28 -1.58
N ASN A 107 -6.89 0.12 -0.46
CA ASN A 107 -6.46 -1.21 -0.02
C ASN A 107 -7.67 -2.07 0.37
N GLY A 108 -8.63 -1.52 1.11
CA GLY A 108 -9.85 -2.23 1.46
C GLY A 108 -10.61 -2.70 0.24
N LEU A 109 -10.79 -1.85 -0.78
CA LEU A 109 -11.50 -2.19 -2.00
C LEU A 109 -10.74 -3.21 -2.85
N ILE A 110 -9.48 -2.93 -3.18
CA ILE A 110 -8.72 -3.72 -4.16
C ILE A 110 -8.24 -5.03 -3.54
N VAL A 111 -7.60 -4.96 -2.37
CA VAL A 111 -7.06 -6.15 -1.69
C VAL A 111 -8.18 -7.01 -1.11
N GLY A 112 -9.22 -6.37 -0.56
CA GLY A 112 -10.41 -7.09 -0.08
C GLY A 112 -11.11 -7.84 -1.19
N ALA A 113 -11.31 -7.22 -2.35
CA ALA A 113 -11.89 -7.87 -3.52
C ALA A 113 -11.00 -9.01 -4.04
N MET A 114 -9.69 -8.77 -4.12
CA MET A 114 -8.73 -9.78 -4.55
C MET A 114 -8.74 -11.00 -3.62
N LEU A 115 -8.66 -10.79 -2.32
CA LEU A 115 -8.69 -11.88 -1.34
C LEU A 115 -10.01 -12.65 -1.38
N THR A 116 -11.12 -11.96 -1.57
CA THR A 116 -12.44 -12.60 -1.68
C THR A 116 -12.50 -13.51 -2.90
N VAL A 117 -11.99 -13.07 -4.03
CA VAL A 117 -12.01 -13.86 -5.27
C VAL A 117 -11.00 -15.02 -5.23
N VAL A 118 -9.78 -14.76 -4.72
CA VAL A 118 -8.69 -15.74 -4.77
C VAL A 118 -8.78 -16.77 -3.65
N VAL A 119 -9.11 -16.34 -2.44
CA VAL A 119 -9.05 -17.19 -1.24
C VAL A 119 -10.40 -17.84 -0.94
N ALA A 120 -11.47 -17.10 -1.05
CA ALA A 120 -12.81 -17.57 -0.67
C ALA A 120 -13.64 -18.16 -1.82
N GLY A 121 -13.23 -17.97 -3.03
CA GLY A 121 -13.66 -18.73 -4.24
C GLY A 121 -15.07 -18.52 -4.78
N LEU A 122 -16.11 -18.19 -4.01
CA LEU A 122 -17.47 -18.28 -4.54
C LEU A 122 -18.51 -17.27 -4.02
N ASN A 123 -18.26 -16.54 -2.96
CA ASN A 123 -19.21 -15.55 -2.44
C ASN A 123 -18.53 -14.22 -2.13
N PRO A 124 -18.19 -13.44 -3.17
CA PRO A 124 -17.45 -12.20 -2.97
C PRO A 124 -18.17 -11.21 -2.06
N ILE A 125 -19.50 -11.18 -2.09
CA ILE A 125 -20.29 -10.23 -1.31
C ILE A 125 -20.25 -10.53 0.20
N LYS A 126 -20.32 -11.81 0.58
CA LYS A 126 -20.31 -12.21 2.00
C LYS A 126 -18.95 -12.07 2.66
N ASN A 127 -17.88 -12.37 1.91
CA ASN A 127 -16.52 -12.39 2.44
C ASN A 127 -15.81 -11.05 2.23
N PHE A 128 -16.30 -10.21 1.35
CA PHE A 128 -15.71 -8.90 1.05
C PHE A 128 -15.60 -8.04 2.32
N GLY A 129 -16.65 -7.97 3.11
CA GLY A 129 -16.65 -7.21 4.36
C GLY A 129 -15.62 -7.69 5.37
N ALA A 130 -15.36 -9.02 5.44
CA ALA A 130 -14.38 -9.60 6.35
C ALA A 130 -12.93 -9.28 5.92
N PHE A 131 -12.64 -9.21 4.63
CA PHE A 131 -11.30 -8.93 4.11
C PHE A 131 -11.02 -7.45 3.82
N ALA A 132 -12.05 -6.64 3.67
CA ALA A 132 -11.92 -5.21 3.43
C ALA A 132 -11.70 -4.38 4.71
N VAL A 133 -11.96 -4.96 5.86
CA VAL A 133 -11.81 -4.29 7.16
C VAL A 133 -10.40 -4.39 7.73
#